data_2649c0a4ba9ec15519a075e78fd9f88b
#
_entry.id   2649c0a4ba9ec15519a075e78fd9f88b
#
_cell.length_a   1.000
_cell.length_b   1.000
_cell.length_c   1.000
_cell.angle_alpha   90.00
_cell.angle_beta   90.00
_cell.angle_gamma   90.00
#
_symmetry.space_group_name_H-M   'P 1'
#
loop_
_entity.id
_entity.type
_entity.pdbx_description
1 polymer ?
#
loop_
_entity_poly.entity_id
_entity_poly.type
_entity_poly.pdbx_seq_one_letter_code
_entity_poly.pdbx_strand_id
1 'polypeptide(L)'
;MAWLAFMREVIRNNKTTGAIAPSSRELAERIVQMADIRGKKMLVEFGAGDGVFTREIMRQKDPDAEFFSLEINPALAEACRKSCPGAAIITDSAENVRKHLRALGHERCDAIISGLPWSRFDDDLQDRILAATCDALAPGGMFLTFAYVMTPYLPAGKRFLRLRLPACFASVRRSGPVWNNVPPCHVYICTKEK
;
A
#
# COMPACT_ATOMS: atom_id res chain seq x y z
N MET A 1 -19.52 -4.53 5.57
CA MET A 1 -19.45 -5.28 6.85
C MET A 1 -18.54 -6.51 6.78
N ALA A 2 -18.50 -7.27 5.67
CA ALA A 2 -17.65 -8.47 5.51
C ALA A 2 -16.13 -8.18 5.64
N TRP A 3 -15.64 -7.05 5.15
CA TRP A 3 -14.24 -6.63 5.22
C TRP A 3 -13.73 -6.40 6.65
N LEU A 4 -14.50 -5.73 7.50
CA LEU A 4 -14.13 -5.54 8.93
C LEU A 4 -14.08 -6.85 9.70
N ALA A 5 -15.00 -7.79 9.40
CA ALA A 5 -14.96 -9.13 9.94
C ALA A 5 -13.71 -9.90 9.47
N PHE A 6 -13.38 -9.80 8.20
CA PHE A 6 -12.18 -10.40 7.60
C PHE A 6 -10.89 -9.83 8.22
N MET A 7 -10.77 -8.51 8.39
CA MET A 7 -9.59 -7.90 9.02
C MET A 7 -9.48 -8.27 10.50
N ARG A 8 -10.60 -8.35 11.24
CA ARG A 8 -10.61 -8.90 12.61
C ARG A 8 -10.16 -10.35 12.66
N GLU A 9 -10.56 -11.15 11.68
CA GLU A 9 -10.18 -12.56 11.55
C GLU A 9 -8.66 -12.68 11.24
N VAL A 10 -8.13 -11.90 10.32
CA VAL A 10 -6.69 -11.84 9.99
C VAL A 10 -5.88 -11.47 11.24
N ILE A 11 -6.32 -10.50 12.03
CA ILE A 11 -5.61 -10.08 13.24
C ILE A 11 -5.74 -11.13 14.35
N ARG A 12 -6.91 -11.72 14.52
CA ARG A 12 -7.16 -12.75 15.55
C ARG A 12 -6.39 -14.04 15.24
N ASN A 13 -6.36 -14.44 13.98
CA ASN A 13 -5.69 -15.66 13.52
C ASN A 13 -4.17 -15.48 13.33
N ASN A 14 -3.65 -14.25 13.36
CA ASN A 14 -2.21 -13.98 13.35
C ASN A 14 -1.44 -14.60 14.53
N LYS A 15 -2.12 -14.92 15.60
CA LYS A 15 -1.50 -15.60 16.77
C LYS A 15 -1.52 -17.13 16.68
N THR A 16 -2.30 -17.73 15.77
CA THR A 16 -2.55 -19.18 15.76
C THR A 16 -2.29 -19.90 14.43
N THR A 17 -2.14 -19.21 13.33
CA THR A 17 -2.01 -19.85 12.00
C THR A 17 -0.90 -19.22 11.16
N GLY A 18 0.37 -19.32 11.55
CA GLY A 18 1.51 -19.01 10.67
C GLY A 18 1.33 -17.74 9.81
N ALA A 19 0.67 -16.74 10.34
CA ALA A 19 0.22 -15.58 9.62
C ALA A 19 1.39 -14.66 9.27
N ILE A 20 1.28 -14.03 8.16
CA ILE A 20 2.14 -13.06 7.52
C ILE A 20 2.90 -12.26 8.60
N ALA A 21 4.20 -12.52 8.72
CA ALA A 21 5.06 -11.71 9.57
C ALA A 21 4.94 -10.23 9.16
N PRO A 22 5.12 -9.29 10.07
CA PRO A 22 5.23 -7.87 9.72
C PRO A 22 6.19 -7.70 8.56
N SER A 23 5.92 -6.75 7.67
CA SER A 23 6.84 -6.44 6.56
C SER A 23 8.22 -6.12 7.11
N SER A 24 9.25 -6.68 6.47
CA SER A 24 10.62 -6.45 6.94
C SER A 24 11.06 -5.00 6.68
N ARG A 25 12.01 -4.53 7.47
CA ARG A 25 12.62 -3.22 7.27
C ARG A 25 13.25 -3.11 5.86
N GLU A 26 13.90 -4.19 5.38
CA GLU A 26 14.47 -4.21 4.04
C GLU A 26 13.40 -4.04 2.95
N LEU A 27 12.22 -4.65 3.11
CA LEU A 27 11.11 -4.44 2.18
C LEU A 27 10.67 -2.97 2.19
N ALA A 28 10.54 -2.36 3.38
CA ALA A 28 10.15 -0.96 3.50
C ALA A 28 11.17 -0.03 2.84
N GLU A 29 12.46 -0.21 3.12
CA GLU A 29 13.54 0.57 2.51
C GLU A 29 13.52 0.42 0.98
N ARG A 30 13.39 -0.80 0.49
CA ARG A 30 13.40 -1.08 -0.95
C ARG A 30 12.19 -0.53 -1.68
N ILE A 31 10.97 -0.67 -1.13
CA ILE A 31 9.76 -0.16 -1.79
C ILE A 31 9.76 1.37 -1.83
N VAL A 32 10.20 2.04 -0.76
CA VAL A 32 10.28 3.51 -0.70
C VAL A 32 11.38 4.04 -1.64
N GLN A 33 12.54 3.38 -1.70
CA GLN A 33 13.59 3.72 -2.68
C GLN A 33 13.10 3.60 -4.12
N MET A 34 12.36 2.51 -4.43
CA MET A 34 11.81 2.30 -5.77
C MET A 34 10.68 3.27 -6.13
N ALA A 35 9.99 3.82 -5.13
CA ALA A 35 8.99 4.87 -5.32
C ALA A 35 9.61 6.22 -5.67
N ASP A 36 10.92 6.37 -5.45
CA ASP A 36 11.67 7.60 -5.73
C ASP A 36 10.92 8.85 -5.25
N ILE A 37 10.67 8.88 -3.93
CA ILE A 37 9.75 9.85 -3.32
C ILE A 37 10.34 11.25 -3.15
N ARG A 38 11.63 11.44 -3.39
CA ARG A 38 12.27 12.75 -3.33
C ARG A 38 11.76 13.65 -4.44
N GLY A 39 11.51 14.91 -4.14
CA GLY A 39 10.92 15.89 -5.05
C GLY A 39 9.41 15.74 -5.25
N LYS A 40 8.78 14.69 -4.72
CA LYS A 40 7.33 14.51 -4.74
C LYS A 40 6.66 15.34 -3.65
N LYS A 41 5.50 15.91 -3.94
CA LYS A 41 4.81 16.83 -3.04
C LYS A 41 3.70 16.18 -2.22
N MET A 42 3.03 15.17 -2.79
CA MET A 42 1.91 14.49 -2.12
C MET A 42 2.08 12.97 -2.19
N LEU A 43 2.23 12.36 -1.04
CA LEU A 43 2.46 10.93 -0.86
C LEU A 43 1.31 10.30 -0.09
N VAL A 44 0.93 9.08 -0.46
CA VAL A 44 -0.12 8.33 0.23
C VAL A 44 0.37 6.90 0.54
N GLU A 45 -0.04 6.39 1.67
CA GLU A 45 0.12 4.99 2.03
C GLU A 45 -1.24 4.31 2.20
N PHE A 46 -1.37 3.09 1.68
CA PHE A 46 -2.52 2.22 1.90
C PHE A 46 -2.13 1.07 2.83
N GLY A 47 -2.76 1.03 4.01
CA GLY A 47 -2.51 0.01 5.03
C GLY A 47 -1.28 0.33 5.87
N ALA A 48 -1.42 1.25 6.85
CA ALA A 48 -0.35 1.61 7.78
C ALA A 48 0.17 0.41 8.60
N GLY A 49 -0.71 -0.51 8.97
CA GLY A 49 -0.38 -1.69 9.74
C GLY A 49 0.39 -1.36 11.02
N ASP A 50 1.59 -1.96 11.17
CA ASP A 50 2.52 -1.71 12.28
C ASP A 50 3.42 -0.48 12.07
N GLY A 51 3.23 0.24 10.95
CA GLY A 51 3.95 1.48 10.63
C GLY A 51 5.34 1.28 10.01
N VAL A 52 5.68 0.10 9.52
CA VAL A 52 7.01 -0.14 8.95
C VAL A 52 7.25 0.67 7.69
N PHE A 53 6.28 0.77 6.79
CA PHE A 53 6.36 1.63 5.60
C PHE A 53 6.21 3.09 5.98
N THR A 54 5.27 3.42 6.87
CA THR A 54 5.06 4.78 7.40
C THR A 54 6.37 5.39 7.90
N ARG A 55 7.10 4.69 8.78
CA ARG A 55 8.40 5.15 9.31
C ARG A 55 9.40 5.42 8.20
N GLU A 56 9.46 4.55 7.22
CA GLU A 56 10.43 4.68 6.13
C GLU A 56 10.07 5.82 5.17
N ILE A 57 8.79 6.01 4.86
CA ILE A 57 8.30 7.16 4.08
C ILE A 57 8.64 8.46 4.82
N MET A 58 8.30 8.55 6.11
CA MET A 58 8.58 9.74 6.94
C MET A 58 10.06 10.06 7.03
N ARG A 59 10.93 9.04 7.00
CA ARG A 59 12.38 9.21 7.03
C ARG A 59 12.95 9.74 5.71
N GLN A 60 12.35 9.38 4.57
CA GLN A 60 12.90 9.67 3.24
C GLN A 60 12.21 10.81 2.50
N LYS A 61 10.95 11.12 2.83
CA LYS A 61 10.23 12.21 2.16
C LYS A 61 10.91 13.55 2.39
N ASP A 62 10.73 14.47 1.47
CA ASP A 62 11.17 15.84 1.66
C ASP A 62 10.38 16.50 2.82
N PRO A 63 11.00 17.45 3.55
CA PRO A 63 10.33 18.12 4.68
C PRO A 63 9.02 18.80 4.30
N ASP A 64 8.94 19.37 3.11
CA ASP A 64 7.78 20.08 2.55
C ASP A 64 6.78 19.16 1.81
N ALA A 65 7.08 17.86 1.69
CA ALA A 65 6.14 16.89 1.13
C ALA A 65 5.05 16.55 2.13
N GLU A 66 3.81 16.58 1.67
CA GLU A 66 2.67 16.12 2.45
C GLU A 66 2.52 14.60 2.35
N PHE A 67 2.03 14.00 3.42
CA PHE A 67 1.84 12.56 3.51
C PHE A 67 0.66 12.23 4.40
N PHE A 68 -0.13 11.25 3.99
CA PHE A 68 -1.05 10.55 4.89
C PHE A 68 -1.11 9.05 4.59
N SER A 69 -1.50 8.28 5.60
CA SER A 69 -1.76 6.85 5.47
C SER A 69 -3.21 6.53 5.78
N LEU A 70 -3.80 5.63 5.01
CA LEU A 70 -5.15 5.09 5.24
C LEU A 70 -5.04 3.69 5.83
N GLU A 71 -5.63 3.51 7.02
CA GLU A 71 -5.71 2.22 7.69
C GLU A 71 -7.15 1.95 8.14
N ILE A 72 -7.74 0.88 7.65
CA ILE A 72 -9.15 0.60 7.93
C ILE A 72 -9.39 0.05 9.35
N ASN A 73 -8.35 -0.53 9.96
CA ASN A 73 -8.44 -1.07 11.31
C ASN A 73 -8.10 0.01 12.34
N PRO A 74 -9.07 0.44 13.19
CA PRO A 74 -8.83 1.50 14.18
C PRO A 74 -7.72 1.17 15.17
N ALA A 75 -7.57 -0.11 15.55
CA ALA A 75 -6.54 -0.52 16.51
C ALA A 75 -5.14 -0.43 15.91
N LEU A 76 -4.97 -0.83 14.63
CA LEU A 76 -3.71 -0.68 13.91
C LEU A 76 -3.40 0.79 13.63
N ALA A 77 -4.40 1.57 13.22
CA ALA A 77 -4.25 3.02 13.02
C ALA A 77 -3.75 3.72 14.29
N GLU A 78 -4.34 3.38 15.45
CA GLU A 78 -3.91 3.94 16.73
C GLU A 78 -2.50 3.48 17.14
N ALA A 79 -2.17 2.21 16.93
CA ALA A 79 -0.82 1.69 17.18
C ALA A 79 0.21 2.39 16.28
N CYS A 80 -0.12 2.61 15.01
CA CYS A 80 0.74 3.32 14.06
C CYS A 80 0.94 4.79 14.46
N ARG A 81 -0.12 5.51 14.88
CA ARG A 81 0.03 6.90 15.39
C ARG A 81 1.00 7.00 16.56
N LYS A 82 0.95 6.02 17.47
CA LYS A 82 1.87 5.97 18.62
C LYS A 82 3.32 5.68 18.20
N SER A 83 3.51 4.79 17.24
CA SER A 83 4.85 4.37 16.80
C SER A 83 5.47 5.29 15.75
N CYS A 84 4.68 6.14 15.09
CA CYS A 84 5.10 7.06 14.03
C CYS A 84 4.59 8.49 14.33
N PRO A 85 5.09 9.14 15.40
CA PRO A 85 4.64 10.49 15.75
C PRO A 85 4.94 11.47 14.59
N GLY A 86 3.95 12.32 14.28
CA GLY A 86 4.04 13.27 13.16
C GLY A 86 3.55 12.74 11.82
N ALA A 87 3.25 11.45 11.69
CA ALA A 87 2.58 10.91 10.51
C ALA A 87 1.05 11.07 10.62
N ALA A 88 0.42 11.55 9.54
CA ALA A 88 -1.04 11.64 9.46
C ALA A 88 -1.64 10.26 9.15
N ILE A 89 -2.13 9.55 10.17
CA ILE A 89 -2.78 8.25 10.02
C ILE A 89 -4.29 8.43 10.13
N ILE A 90 -5.00 8.12 9.05
CA ILE A 90 -6.45 8.30 8.94
C ILE A 90 -7.13 6.92 8.99
N THR A 91 -8.13 6.78 9.85
CA THR A 91 -8.90 5.54 9.93
C THR A 91 -10.02 5.56 8.90
N ASP A 92 -9.72 5.05 7.69
CA ASP A 92 -10.68 4.98 6.58
C ASP A 92 -10.23 3.91 5.56
N SER A 93 -11.12 3.58 4.61
CA SER A 93 -10.82 2.69 3.49
C SER A 93 -9.93 3.39 2.46
N ALA A 94 -9.03 2.63 1.81
CA ALA A 94 -8.26 3.08 0.66
C ALA A 94 -9.14 3.55 -0.53
N GLU A 95 -10.37 3.06 -0.63
CA GLU A 95 -11.37 3.50 -1.60
C GLU A 95 -11.69 5.00 -1.49
N ASN A 96 -11.52 5.59 -0.30
CA ASN A 96 -11.83 6.98 0.01
C ASN A 96 -10.64 7.95 -0.16
N VAL A 97 -9.54 7.52 -0.79
CA VAL A 97 -8.30 8.29 -0.94
C VAL A 97 -8.55 9.70 -1.53
N ARG A 98 -9.41 9.84 -2.55
CA ARG A 98 -9.75 11.13 -3.16
C ARG A 98 -10.41 12.12 -2.19
N LYS A 99 -11.24 11.64 -1.28
CA LYS A 99 -11.87 12.46 -0.23
C LYS A 99 -10.79 13.12 0.65
N HIS A 100 -9.77 12.36 1.02
CA HIS A 100 -8.70 12.85 1.91
C HIS A 100 -7.71 13.75 1.18
N LEU A 101 -7.39 13.46 -0.09
CA LEU A 101 -6.61 14.37 -0.93
C LEU A 101 -7.28 15.75 -1.03
N ARG A 102 -8.58 15.80 -1.35
CA ARG A 102 -9.33 17.06 -1.45
C ARG A 102 -9.41 17.82 -0.13
N ALA A 103 -9.51 17.12 0.99
CA ALA A 103 -9.50 17.75 2.31
C ALA A 103 -8.17 18.46 2.64
N LEU A 104 -7.07 18.03 1.99
CA LEU A 104 -5.74 18.67 2.05
C LEU A 104 -5.49 19.67 0.90
N GLY A 105 -6.49 19.92 0.04
CA GLY A 105 -6.34 20.83 -1.11
C GLY A 105 -5.68 20.22 -2.34
N HIS A 106 -5.50 18.89 -2.37
CA HIS A 106 -4.91 18.18 -3.50
C HIS A 106 -5.96 17.47 -4.36
N GLU A 107 -5.87 17.62 -5.67
CA GLU A 107 -6.69 16.83 -6.59
C GLU A 107 -6.10 15.43 -6.82
N ARG A 108 -4.76 15.29 -6.71
CA ARG A 108 -4.04 14.05 -7.00
C ARG A 108 -2.80 13.93 -6.12
N CYS A 109 -2.22 12.73 -6.09
CA CYS A 109 -0.95 12.46 -5.43
C CYS A 109 0.10 11.94 -6.42
N ASP A 110 1.38 12.07 -6.04
CA ASP A 110 2.51 11.69 -6.90
C ASP A 110 2.87 10.20 -6.76
N ALA A 111 2.65 9.65 -5.57
CA ALA A 111 2.92 8.24 -5.32
C ALA A 111 1.99 7.66 -4.26
N ILE A 112 1.62 6.40 -4.46
CA ILE A 112 0.89 5.57 -3.50
C ILE A 112 1.72 4.33 -3.21
N ILE A 113 2.04 4.09 -1.94
CA ILE A 113 2.71 2.88 -1.46
C ILE A 113 1.69 2.04 -0.72
N SER A 114 1.52 0.77 -1.13
CA SER A 114 0.46 -0.10 -0.62
C SER A 114 1.02 -1.32 0.11
N GLY A 115 0.68 -1.42 1.40
CA GLY A 115 0.86 -2.60 2.24
C GLY A 115 -0.33 -3.56 2.24
N LEU A 116 -1.32 -3.36 1.38
CA LEU A 116 -2.54 -4.14 1.37
C LEU A 116 -2.34 -5.59 0.91
N PRO A 117 -3.03 -6.56 1.52
CA PRO A 117 -2.93 -7.98 1.17
C PRO A 117 -3.81 -8.34 -0.04
N TRP A 118 -3.45 -7.85 -1.23
CA TRP A 118 -4.25 -7.94 -2.46
C TRP A 118 -4.75 -9.34 -2.81
N SER A 119 -3.95 -10.38 -2.57
CA SER A 119 -4.34 -11.76 -2.87
C SER A 119 -5.46 -12.31 -1.95
N ARG A 120 -5.82 -11.59 -0.91
CA ARG A 120 -6.87 -11.95 0.05
C ARG A 120 -8.18 -11.20 -0.19
N PHE A 121 -8.17 -10.21 -1.08
CA PHE A 121 -9.35 -9.47 -1.45
C PHE A 121 -10.15 -10.23 -2.52
N ASP A 122 -11.47 -10.11 -2.46
CA ASP A 122 -12.30 -10.50 -3.59
C ASP A 122 -12.06 -9.57 -4.80
N ASP A 123 -12.56 -10.00 -5.93
CA ASP A 123 -12.34 -9.32 -7.19
C ASP A 123 -12.94 -7.91 -7.18
N ASP A 124 -14.14 -7.74 -6.61
CA ASP A 124 -14.84 -6.46 -6.57
C ASP A 124 -14.11 -5.43 -5.71
N LEU A 125 -13.56 -5.84 -4.56
CA LEU A 125 -12.78 -4.94 -3.70
C LEU A 125 -11.46 -4.54 -4.36
N GLN A 126 -10.77 -5.50 -5.02
CA GLN A 126 -9.57 -5.18 -5.79
C GLN A 126 -9.85 -4.12 -6.86
N ASP A 127 -10.95 -4.27 -7.62
CA ASP A 127 -11.32 -3.38 -8.70
C ASP A 127 -11.69 -1.98 -8.16
N ARG A 128 -12.44 -1.87 -7.06
CA ARG A 128 -12.78 -0.58 -6.44
C ARG A 128 -11.54 0.15 -5.91
N ILE A 129 -10.64 -0.54 -5.20
CA ILE A 129 -9.42 0.11 -4.68
C ILE A 129 -8.49 0.50 -5.83
N LEU A 130 -8.34 -0.32 -6.87
CA LEU A 130 -7.55 0.03 -8.05
C LEU A 130 -8.13 1.22 -8.81
N ALA A 131 -9.44 1.27 -9.00
CA ALA A 131 -10.11 2.42 -9.61
C ALA A 131 -9.83 3.71 -8.82
N ALA A 132 -9.99 3.66 -7.49
CA ALA A 132 -9.68 4.79 -6.61
C ALA A 132 -8.19 5.18 -6.67
N THR A 133 -7.28 4.19 -6.77
CA THR A 133 -5.83 4.40 -6.93
C THR A 133 -5.52 5.13 -8.23
N CYS A 134 -6.06 4.63 -9.36
CA CYS A 134 -5.82 5.23 -10.67
C CYS A 134 -6.39 6.65 -10.75
N ASP A 135 -7.55 6.91 -10.12
CA ASP A 135 -8.16 8.23 -10.07
C ASP A 135 -7.39 9.22 -9.19
N ALA A 136 -6.80 8.73 -8.10
CA ALA A 136 -6.02 9.55 -7.17
C ALA A 136 -4.61 9.92 -7.66
N LEU A 137 -4.00 9.11 -8.52
CA LEU A 137 -2.66 9.37 -9.02
C LEU A 137 -2.62 10.49 -10.06
N ALA A 138 -1.61 11.34 -9.98
CA ALA A 138 -1.25 12.29 -11.04
C ALA A 138 -0.82 11.55 -12.32
N PRO A 139 -0.90 12.19 -13.50
CA PRO A 139 -0.28 11.66 -14.72
C PRO A 139 1.22 11.36 -14.49
N GLY A 140 1.67 10.17 -14.85
CA GLY A 140 3.03 9.71 -14.55
C GLY A 140 3.26 9.32 -13.08
N GLY A 141 2.27 9.43 -12.22
CA GLY A 141 2.33 9.04 -10.82
C GLY A 141 2.54 7.52 -10.64
N MET A 142 3.03 7.15 -9.48
CA MET A 142 3.48 5.78 -9.22
C MET A 142 2.62 5.09 -8.16
N PHE A 143 2.26 3.85 -8.42
CA PHE A 143 1.70 2.94 -7.44
C PHE A 143 2.68 1.80 -7.18
N LEU A 144 3.03 1.59 -5.91
CA LEU A 144 3.88 0.49 -5.52
C LEU A 144 3.18 -0.42 -4.53
N THR A 145 3.34 -1.71 -4.74
CA THR A 145 2.87 -2.74 -3.81
C THR A 145 3.84 -3.90 -3.80
N PHE A 146 3.64 -4.85 -2.90
CA PHE A 146 4.43 -6.07 -2.90
C PHE A 146 3.55 -7.32 -2.97
N ALA A 147 4.15 -8.40 -3.42
CA ALA A 147 3.50 -9.71 -3.42
C ALA A 147 4.53 -10.78 -3.06
N TYR A 148 4.13 -11.74 -2.23
CA TYR A 148 4.98 -12.86 -1.90
C TYR A 148 5.29 -13.69 -3.14
N VAL A 149 6.44 -14.35 -3.16
CA VAL A 149 6.88 -15.19 -4.29
C VAL A 149 5.83 -16.22 -4.69
N MET A 150 5.03 -16.70 -3.74
CA MET A 150 3.93 -17.66 -3.99
C MET A 150 2.63 -17.02 -4.51
N THR A 151 2.46 -15.70 -4.39
CA THR A 151 1.22 -15.00 -4.79
C THR A 151 0.78 -15.26 -6.23
N PRO A 152 1.69 -15.30 -7.25
CA PRO A 152 1.30 -15.58 -8.64
C PRO A 152 0.71 -16.98 -8.88
N TYR A 153 0.87 -17.89 -7.94
CA TYR A 153 0.31 -19.25 -8.01
C TYR A 153 -1.08 -19.36 -7.38
N LEU A 154 -1.52 -18.35 -6.65
CA LEU A 154 -2.87 -18.24 -6.09
C LEU A 154 -3.82 -17.60 -7.11
N PRO A 155 -5.06 -18.10 -7.33
CA PRO A 155 -5.95 -17.59 -8.36
C PRO A 155 -6.19 -16.08 -8.29
N ALA A 156 -6.54 -15.54 -7.11
CA ALA A 156 -6.76 -14.11 -6.92
C ALA A 156 -5.48 -13.28 -7.13
N GLY A 157 -4.35 -13.75 -6.60
CA GLY A 157 -3.05 -13.09 -6.78
C GLY A 157 -2.60 -13.10 -8.25
N LYS A 158 -2.80 -14.21 -8.95
CA LYS A 158 -2.51 -14.32 -10.39
C LYS A 158 -3.34 -13.31 -11.20
N ARG A 159 -4.65 -13.22 -10.93
CA ARG A 159 -5.53 -12.26 -11.62
C ARG A 159 -5.10 -10.83 -11.33
N PHE A 160 -4.86 -10.50 -10.06
CA PHE A 160 -4.38 -9.17 -9.67
C PHE A 160 -3.10 -8.78 -10.41
N LEU A 161 -2.06 -9.61 -10.33
CA LEU A 161 -0.74 -9.26 -10.86
C LEU A 161 -0.65 -9.30 -12.40
N ARG A 162 -1.39 -10.20 -13.06
CA ARG A 162 -1.27 -10.42 -14.49
C ARG A 162 -2.35 -9.78 -15.35
N LEU A 163 -3.50 -9.46 -14.75
CA LEU A 163 -4.62 -8.88 -15.49
C LEU A 163 -4.95 -7.47 -14.99
N ARG A 164 -5.19 -7.29 -13.68
CA ARG A 164 -5.67 -6.02 -13.14
C ARG A 164 -4.61 -4.92 -13.14
N LEU A 165 -3.41 -5.20 -12.64
CA LEU A 165 -2.34 -4.19 -12.66
C LEU A 165 -2.01 -3.74 -14.09
N PRO A 166 -1.78 -4.63 -15.09
CA PRO A 166 -1.54 -4.20 -16.46
C PRO A 166 -2.73 -3.49 -17.14
N ALA A 167 -3.96 -3.74 -16.68
CA ALA A 167 -5.13 -3.02 -17.20
C ALA A 167 -5.27 -1.59 -16.65
N CYS A 168 -4.69 -1.33 -15.48
CA CYS A 168 -4.80 -0.03 -14.80
C CYS A 168 -3.60 0.90 -15.03
N PHE A 169 -2.43 0.35 -15.40
CA PHE A 169 -1.18 1.10 -15.45
C PHE A 169 -0.46 0.96 -16.79
N ALA A 170 0.11 2.05 -17.29
CA ALA A 170 0.87 2.06 -18.54
C ALA A 170 2.14 1.19 -18.48
N SER A 171 2.72 1.04 -17.29
CA SER A 171 3.81 0.09 -17.09
C SER A 171 3.71 -0.59 -15.73
N VAL A 172 4.04 -1.88 -15.71
CA VAL A 172 4.14 -2.70 -14.49
C VAL A 172 5.47 -3.42 -14.51
N ARG A 173 6.37 -3.05 -13.61
CA ARG A 173 7.68 -3.67 -13.43
C ARG A 173 7.73 -4.44 -12.12
N ARG A 174 8.48 -5.53 -12.09
CA ARG A 174 8.70 -6.34 -10.89
C ARG A 174 10.18 -6.27 -10.49
N SER A 175 10.46 -6.05 -9.19
CA SER A 175 11.82 -6.10 -8.66
C SER A 175 12.39 -7.52 -8.60
N GLY A 176 13.68 -7.63 -8.33
CA GLY A 176 14.26 -8.85 -7.74
C GLY A 176 13.62 -9.16 -6.38
N PRO A 177 13.77 -10.40 -5.88
CA PRO A 177 13.17 -10.80 -4.61
C PRO A 177 13.81 -10.09 -3.41
N VAL A 178 13.00 -9.80 -2.40
CA VAL A 178 13.42 -9.36 -1.07
C VAL A 178 13.45 -10.61 -0.18
N TRP A 179 14.65 -11.16 0.00
CA TRP A 179 14.81 -12.45 0.68
C TRP A 179 14.67 -12.36 2.21
N ASN A 180 15.04 -11.22 2.81
CA ASN A 180 14.91 -11.00 4.26
C ASN A 180 13.49 -10.63 4.70
N ASN A 181 12.52 -10.64 3.77
CA ASN A 181 11.10 -10.64 4.12
C ASN A 181 10.63 -12.10 4.24
N VAL A 182 9.87 -12.40 5.27
CA VAL A 182 9.38 -13.77 5.52
C VAL A 182 7.85 -13.80 5.43
N PRO A 183 7.28 -14.47 4.40
CA PRO A 183 7.93 -15.10 3.23
C PRO A 183 8.59 -14.08 2.28
N PRO A 184 9.55 -14.50 1.44
CA PRO A 184 10.15 -13.63 0.42
C PRO A 184 9.11 -13.05 -0.52
N CYS A 185 9.37 -11.82 -1.00
CA CYS A 185 8.42 -11.10 -1.84
C CYS A 185 9.13 -10.29 -2.93
N HIS A 186 8.35 -9.84 -3.91
CA HIS A 186 8.75 -8.89 -4.95
C HIS A 186 8.00 -7.59 -4.77
N VAL A 187 8.64 -6.47 -5.08
CA VAL A 187 7.98 -5.17 -5.24
C VAL A 187 7.47 -5.05 -6.68
N TYR A 188 6.25 -4.60 -6.84
CA TYR A 188 5.64 -4.24 -8.12
C TYR A 188 5.56 -2.72 -8.21
N ILE A 189 6.15 -2.17 -9.28
CA ILE A 189 6.25 -0.74 -9.56
C ILE A 189 5.35 -0.48 -10.77
N CYS A 190 4.27 0.24 -10.54
CA CYS A 190 3.27 0.56 -11.55
C CYS A 190 3.30 2.07 -11.81
N THR A 191 3.32 2.46 -13.10
CA THR A 191 3.32 3.87 -13.49
C THR A 191 2.04 4.19 -14.25
N LYS A 192 1.34 5.24 -13.84
CA LYS A 192 0.17 5.75 -14.54
C LYS A 192 0.60 6.40 -15.85
N GLU A 193 -0.27 6.33 -16.86
CA GLU A 193 -0.07 7.07 -18.12
C GLU A 193 0.10 8.58 -17.85
N LYS A 194 0.92 9.22 -18.72
CA LYS A 194 1.21 10.66 -18.64
C LYS A 194 0.04 11.51 -19.14
#